data_5b733862d957e8d0bfdcbccc01345080
#
_entry.id   5b733862d957e8d0bfdcbccc01345080
#
_cell.length_a   1.000
_cell.length_b   1.000
_cell.length_c   1.000
_cell.angle_alpha   90.00
_cell.angle_beta   90.00
_cell.angle_gamma   90.00
#
_symmetry.space_group_name_H-M   'P 1'
#
loop_
_entity.id
_entity.type
_entity.pdbx_description
1 polymer ?
#
loop_
_entity_poly.entity_id
_entity_poly.type
_entity_poly.pdbx_seq_one_letter_code
_entity_poly.pdbx_strand_id
1 'polypeptide(L)'
;MVVPGFQRTKETQTSMALEYARRGNVVICIDPYAQGDSSASYSGQAATTEGYGAFAVVDYVYDTDNMNYVDKTRIGVAGHSAGGNAAFKAALAFAKEAAETGVSKVHSIFVSGYVMSFNEEDCQTVMGFTNVGAGYALYDEGAFRNEGAGGEHNPADLRYAPETLALVNASLKYNGQETVDEAVIGQIYGSPKNNSMVVLYNEHTLHALQPYDMNALASSLEFFDIAFDLQSDMSYMNQTWIYKEMFQGFMLVAAFVFFPAVGALLLRTAPFKSLVHKLPEKSPKLKGVGNHMVFWLTFAVGAVCACLLYIPTAHWAQQWFATAQSGTQTWFFPQRMTNATMIWAAINGCISLVLFFSIYFIRYAIRRSKEKKACACADSASVSGNTENATAYTAANGAESALPLRKHRQLEGIAIRIPELLKVIFLGLTIFAIFYAFDYVCFHLFHVDFRFLFISAHPLTNVNWLIVVLMYLPFFFLFYIGNSIRVNVTNRVEGWSEFKSTFISCLGNSIGLIAIMVIQYAVFAATGTIAYTGTTTDWLYVNILFSLIPMMFILPIYQRFFFNRTGKVWLGAVVCCLIFIMMTTSATVMYIPVT
;
A
#
# COMPACT_ATOMS: atom_id res chain seq x y z
N MET A 1 22.76 11.00 -6.90
CA MET A 1 21.93 9.77 -7.03
C MET A 1 20.87 9.76 -5.94
N VAL A 2 19.66 9.25 -6.23
CA VAL A 2 18.55 9.17 -5.25
C VAL A 2 18.06 7.73 -5.15
N VAL A 3 17.98 7.21 -3.92
CA VAL A 3 17.61 5.81 -3.61
C VAL A 3 16.34 5.80 -2.78
N PRO A 4 15.24 5.21 -3.26
CA PRO A 4 13.99 5.09 -2.51
C PRO A 4 14.08 4.06 -1.37
N GLY A 5 13.12 4.15 -0.45
CA GLY A 5 12.99 3.22 0.66
C GLY A 5 12.46 1.85 0.27
N PHE A 6 12.36 0.97 1.27
CA PHE A 6 11.77 -0.35 1.11
C PHE A 6 10.32 -0.26 0.63
N GLN A 7 9.92 -1.10 -0.31
CA GLN A 7 8.60 -1.08 -0.96
C GLN A 7 8.31 0.17 -1.80
N ARG A 8 9.34 0.88 -2.24
CA ARG A 8 9.22 2.12 -3.01
C ARG A 8 9.96 1.98 -4.33
N THR A 9 9.49 2.70 -5.33
CA THR A 9 10.12 2.80 -6.66
C THR A 9 10.71 4.19 -6.86
N LYS A 10 11.50 4.36 -7.92
CA LYS A 10 12.11 5.64 -8.31
C LYS A 10 11.10 6.80 -8.38
N GLU A 11 9.87 6.51 -8.79
CA GLU A 11 8.81 7.52 -8.90
C GLU A 11 8.44 8.13 -7.55
N THR A 12 8.59 7.40 -6.44
CA THR A 12 8.29 7.91 -5.09
C THR A 12 9.31 8.93 -4.59
N GLN A 13 10.46 9.07 -5.27
CA GLN A 13 11.51 10.04 -4.97
C GLN A 13 11.58 11.15 -6.03
N THR A 14 10.54 11.31 -6.83
CA THR A 14 10.49 12.36 -7.86
C THR A 14 10.60 13.76 -7.27
N SER A 15 10.13 13.98 -6.04
CA SER A 15 10.31 15.24 -5.31
C SER A 15 11.78 15.63 -5.20
N MET A 16 12.62 14.74 -4.66
CA MET A 16 14.07 14.97 -4.56
C MET A 16 14.71 15.10 -5.95
N ALA A 17 14.41 14.16 -6.86
CA ALA A 17 14.99 14.14 -8.19
C ALA A 17 14.72 15.44 -8.96
N LEU A 18 13.49 15.92 -8.93
CA LEU A 18 13.09 17.15 -9.62
C LEU A 18 13.77 18.38 -9.03
N GLU A 19 13.78 18.50 -7.71
CA GLU A 19 14.29 19.71 -7.07
C GLU A 19 15.82 19.79 -7.08
N TYR A 20 16.53 18.67 -7.03
CA TYR A 20 17.98 18.65 -7.28
C TYR A 20 18.30 19.03 -8.74
N ALA A 21 17.57 18.48 -9.71
CA ALA A 21 17.76 18.81 -11.12
C ALA A 21 17.49 20.30 -11.42
N ARG A 22 16.47 20.90 -10.81
CA ARG A 22 16.17 22.34 -10.94
C ARG A 22 17.32 23.24 -10.44
N ARG A 23 18.18 22.70 -9.56
CA ARG A 23 19.35 23.41 -9.01
C ARG A 23 20.65 23.05 -9.72
N GLY A 24 20.55 22.52 -10.94
CA GLY A 24 21.68 22.25 -11.82
C GLY A 24 22.40 20.92 -11.58
N ASN A 25 21.87 20.05 -10.74
CA ASN A 25 22.47 18.72 -10.55
C ASN A 25 22.05 17.74 -11.64
N VAL A 26 22.95 16.87 -12.07
CA VAL A 26 22.60 15.65 -12.81
C VAL A 26 22.05 14.63 -11.82
N VAL A 27 20.82 14.18 -11.99
CA VAL A 27 20.16 13.30 -11.03
C VAL A 27 19.84 11.95 -11.64
N ILE A 28 20.29 10.89 -10.97
CA ILE A 28 19.92 9.50 -11.28
C ILE A 28 19.07 8.99 -10.13
N CYS A 29 17.79 8.72 -10.39
CA CYS A 29 16.89 8.08 -9.45
C CYS A 29 16.75 6.61 -9.86
N ILE A 30 17.09 5.70 -8.95
CA ILE A 30 17.13 4.26 -9.24
C ILE A 30 15.94 3.53 -8.64
N ASP A 31 15.55 2.44 -9.29
CA ASP A 31 14.80 1.38 -8.61
C ASP A 31 15.81 0.48 -7.89
N PRO A 32 15.71 0.31 -6.57
CA PRO A 32 16.58 -0.61 -5.85
C PRO A 32 16.45 -2.05 -6.35
N TYR A 33 17.42 -2.89 -6.11
CA TYR A 33 17.34 -4.31 -6.43
C TYR A 33 16.02 -4.93 -5.92
N ALA A 34 15.39 -5.72 -6.77
CA ALA A 34 14.11 -6.37 -6.53
C ALA A 34 12.92 -5.43 -6.31
N GLN A 35 13.03 -4.14 -6.64
CA GLN A 35 11.95 -3.16 -6.55
C GLN A 35 11.69 -2.50 -7.91
N GLY A 36 10.45 -2.05 -8.15
CA GLY A 36 10.08 -1.41 -9.40
C GLY A 36 10.45 -2.25 -10.63
N ASP A 37 11.18 -1.65 -11.56
CA ASP A 37 11.61 -2.29 -12.80
C ASP A 37 12.95 -3.04 -12.66
N SER A 38 13.62 -2.94 -11.50
CA SER A 38 14.91 -3.59 -11.29
C SER A 38 14.77 -5.06 -10.94
N SER A 39 15.66 -5.88 -11.52
CA SER A 39 15.81 -7.28 -11.15
C SER A 39 16.33 -7.43 -9.72
N ALA A 40 16.23 -8.65 -9.18
CA ALA A 40 16.95 -9.01 -7.96
C ALA A 40 18.47 -9.02 -8.22
N SER A 41 19.27 -9.02 -7.14
CA SER A 41 20.73 -9.07 -7.25
C SER A 41 21.22 -10.42 -7.76
N TYR A 42 22.26 -10.43 -8.60
CA TYR A 42 22.93 -11.64 -9.07
C TYR A 42 23.60 -12.45 -7.95
N SER A 43 24.02 -11.79 -6.87
CA SER A 43 24.61 -12.47 -5.72
C SER A 43 23.66 -13.40 -5.00
N GLY A 44 22.34 -13.26 -5.23
CA GLY A 44 21.30 -13.99 -4.50
C GLY A 44 21.16 -13.59 -3.03
N GLN A 45 21.93 -12.61 -2.57
CA GLN A 45 21.86 -12.07 -1.22
C GLN A 45 20.74 -11.02 -1.09
N ALA A 46 20.46 -10.62 0.15
CA ALA A 46 19.54 -9.52 0.38
C ALA A 46 20.09 -8.22 -0.23
N ALA A 47 19.26 -7.51 -0.96
CA ALA A 47 19.63 -6.26 -1.64
C ALA A 47 20.28 -5.22 -0.72
N THR A 48 20.00 -5.28 0.58
CA THR A 48 20.59 -4.42 1.61
C THR A 48 22.11 -4.54 1.74
N THR A 49 22.69 -5.71 1.46
CA THR A 49 24.15 -5.94 1.59
C THR A 49 24.93 -5.28 0.46
N GLU A 50 24.29 -5.02 -0.66
CA GLU A 50 24.87 -4.42 -1.86
C GLU A 50 24.40 -2.95 -2.05
N GLY A 51 23.97 -2.31 -0.96
CA GLY A 51 23.51 -0.92 -0.99
C GLY A 51 22.33 -0.69 -1.94
N TYR A 52 21.46 -1.67 -2.11
CA TYR A 52 20.29 -1.59 -3.01
C TYR A 52 20.63 -1.28 -4.48
N GLY A 53 21.83 -1.58 -4.93
CA GLY A 53 22.34 -1.24 -6.27
C GLY A 53 23.04 0.12 -6.35
N ALA A 54 23.14 0.85 -5.23
CA ALA A 54 23.77 2.15 -5.19
C ALA A 54 25.27 2.08 -5.57
N PHE A 55 25.98 1.04 -5.11
CA PHE A 55 27.41 0.89 -5.39
C PHE A 55 27.67 0.78 -6.89
N ALA A 56 26.97 -0.11 -7.57
CA ALA A 56 27.12 -0.31 -9.02
C ALA A 56 26.85 0.96 -9.83
N VAL A 57 25.86 1.77 -9.41
CA VAL A 57 25.56 3.03 -10.10
C VAL A 57 26.61 4.09 -9.84
N VAL A 58 27.15 4.19 -8.62
CA VAL A 58 28.25 5.10 -8.31
C VAL A 58 29.49 4.73 -9.13
N ASP A 59 29.87 3.45 -9.16
CA ASP A 59 30.99 2.95 -9.97
C ASP A 59 30.76 3.29 -11.45
N TYR A 60 29.56 2.99 -11.99
CA TYR A 60 29.24 3.29 -13.37
C TYR A 60 29.38 4.78 -13.69
N VAL A 61 28.86 5.68 -12.86
CA VAL A 61 28.96 7.13 -13.06
C VAL A 61 30.41 7.59 -12.96
N TYR A 62 31.18 7.06 -12.01
CA TYR A 62 32.57 7.44 -11.79
C TYR A 62 33.48 6.96 -12.92
N ASP A 63 33.33 5.73 -13.37
CA ASP A 63 34.24 5.08 -14.31
C ASP A 63 33.90 5.32 -15.79
N THR A 64 32.63 5.67 -16.12
CA THR A 64 32.24 5.82 -17.53
C THR A 64 32.68 7.14 -18.13
N ASP A 65 33.23 7.09 -19.35
CA ASP A 65 33.60 8.29 -20.13
C ASP A 65 32.38 8.99 -20.76
N ASN A 66 31.26 8.28 -20.89
CA ASN A 66 30.04 8.84 -21.49
C ASN A 66 29.40 9.94 -20.66
N MET A 67 29.74 10.05 -19.37
CA MET A 67 29.25 11.09 -18.45
C MET A 67 30.32 12.16 -18.18
N ASN A 68 31.02 12.62 -19.21
CA ASN A 68 32.06 13.63 -19.11
C ASN A 68 31.58 15.03 -18.69
N TYR A 69 30.28 15.26 -18.69
CA TYR A 69 29.64 16.48 -18.20
C TYR A 69 29.33 16.44 -16.68
N VAL A 70 29.57 15.31 -16.01
CA VAL A 70 29.41 15.15 -14.57
C VAL A 70 30.72 15.44 -13.87
N ASP A 71 30.70 16.28 -12.85
CA ASP A 71 31.83 16.46 -11.94
C ASP A 71 31.95 15.23 -11.02
N LYS A 72 32.83 14.34 -11.37
CA LYS A 72 33.06 13.07 -10.67
C LYS A 72 33.66 13.24 -9.26
N THR A 73 34.15 14.44 -8.93
CA THR A 73 34.63 14.76 -7.58
C THR A 73 33.53 15.15 -6.62
N ARG A 74 32.31 15.36 -7.13
CA ARG A 74 31.11 15.79 -6.36
C ARG A 74 29.93 14.87 -6.56
N ILE A 75 30.13 13.56 -6.46
CA ILE A 75 29.05 12.58 -6.50
C ILE A 75 28.38 12.50 -5.13
N GLY A 76 27.07 12.72 -5.10
CA GLY A 76 26.23 12.60 -3.89
C GLY A 76 25.24 11.46 -3.95
N VAL A 77 24.94 10.87 -2.79
CA VAL A 77 23.91 9.85 -2.64
C VAL A 77 22.89 10.30 -1.59
N ALA A 78 21.63 10.45 -1.98
CA ALA A 78 20.53 10.72 -1.08
C ALA A 78 19.58 9.53 -1.05
N GLY A 79 18.98 9.24 0.09
CA GLY A 79 17.98 8.19 0.16
C GLY A 79 17.09 8.29 1.41
N HIS A 80 15.89 7.74 1.30
CA HIS A 80 14.94 7.70 2.39
C HIS A 80 14.78 6.28 2.94
N SER A 81 14.70 6.12 4.26
CA SER A 81 14.48 4.83 4.93
C SER A 81 15.57 3.81 4.53
N ALA A 82 15.21 2.69 3.95
CA ALA A 82 16.18 1.72 3.43
C ALA A 82 17.14 2.33 2.39
N GLY A 83 16.69 3.32 1.62
CA GLY A 83 17.55 4.11 0.73
C GLY A 83 18.54 5.01 1.48
N GLY A 84 18.16 5.54 2.65
CA GLY A 84 19.07 6.24 3.55
C GLY A 84 20.16 5.31 4.11
N ASN A 85 19.79 4.09 4.50
CA ASN A 85 20.76 3.06 4.84
C ASN A 85 21.70 2.74 3.68
N ALA A 86 21.17 2.64 2.45
CA ALA A 86 21.97 2.41 1.26
C ALA A 86 22.97 3.55 1.00
N ALA A 87 22.56 4.81 1.22
CA ALA A 87 23.44 5.97 1.09
C ALA A 87 24.60 5.90 2.09
N PHE A 88 24.33 5.57 3.36
CA PHE A 88 25.39 5.43 4.37
C PHE A 88 26.33 4.25 4.07
N LYS A 89 25.77 3.11 3.65
CA LYS A 89 26.58 1.95 3.23
C LYS A 89 27.45 2.25 2.01
N ALA A 90 26.97 3.06 1.06
CA ALA A 90 27.77 3.50 -0.06
C ALA A 90 28.94 4.38 0.41
N ALA A 91 28.68 5.38 1.27
CA ALA A 91 29.75 6.19 1.86
C ALA A 91 30.79 5.32 2.57
N LEU A 92 30.36 4.37 3.38
CA LEU A 92 31.26 3.47 4.11
C LEU A 92 32.09 2.58 3.18
N ALA A 93 31.48 2.00 2.14
CA ALA A 93 32.17 1.14 1.19
C ALA A 93 33.26 1.92 0.42
N PHE A 94 32.91 3.10 -0.10
CA PHE A 94 33.84 3.93 -0.84
C PHE A 94 34.87 4.67 0.04
N ALA A 95 34.55 4.89 1.33
CA ALA A 95 35.57 5.36 2.29
C ALA A 95 36.61 4.28 2.59
N LYS A 96 36.19 3.01 2.73
CA LYS A 96 37.13 1.88 2.89
C LYS A 96 38.02 1.69 1.66
N GLU A 97 37.46 1.80 0.45
CA GLU A 97 38.25 1.79 -0.80
C GLU A 97 39.21 2.99 -0.87
N ALA A 98 38.73 4.17 -0.45
CA ALA A 98 39.54 5.39 -0.46
C ALA A 98 40.69 5.37 0.55
N ALA A 99 40.60 4.62 1.63
CA ALA A 99 41.70 4.44 2.57
C ALA A 99 42.94 3.78 1.90
N GLU A 100 42.72 3.00 0.84
CA GLU A 100 43.78 2.36 0.04
C GLU A 100 44.16 3.21 -1.18
N THR A 101 43.20 3.87 -1.83
CA THR A 101 43.37 4.59 -3.10
C THR A 101 43.61 6.09 -2.93
N GLY A 102 43.27 6.65 -1.79
CA GLY A 102 43.38 8.08 -1.48
C GLY A 102 42.19 8.92 -1.96
N VAL A 103 41.21 8.35 -2.71
CA VAL A 103 40.08 9.09 -3.31
C VAL A 103 38.78 8.32 -3.12
N SER A 104 37.78 8.97 -2.47
CA SER A 104 36.43 8.43 -2.38
C SER A 104 35.61 8.80 -3.62
N LYS A 105 34.87 7.84 -4.16
CA LYS A 105 33.90 8.08 -5.24
C LYS A 105 32.63 8.80 -4.74
N VAL A 106 32.36 8.80 -3.44
CA VAL A 106 31.19 9.45 -2.82
C VAL A 106 31.64 10.63 -1.97
N HIS A 107 31.35 11.83 -2.44
CA HIS A 107 31.71 13.08 -1.77
C HIS A 107 30.73 13.44 -0.63
N SER A 108 29.43 13.21 -0.81
CA SER A 108 28.42 13.62 0.16
C SER A 108 27.23 12.67 0.16
N ILE A 109 26.63 12.45 1.33
CA ILE A 109 25.40 11.67 1.45
C ILE A 109 24.36 12.42 2.27
N PHE A 110 23.07 12.19 1.94
CA PHE A 110 21.95 12.61 2.78
C PHE A 110 21.11 11.40 3.18
N VAL A 111 21.14 11.08 4.46
CA VAL A 111 20.41 9.94 5.06
C VAL A 111 19.10 10.44 5.62
N SER A 112 17.98 10.12 4.99
CA SER A 112 16.65 10.51 5.42
C SER A 112 15.91 9.32 6.05
N GLY A 113 15.38 9.49 7.27
CA GLY A 113 14.54 8.50 7.95
C GLY A 113 15.23 7.17 8.31
N TYR A 114 16.56 7.19 8.52
CA TYR A 114 17.31 6.00 8.91
C TYR A 114 18.61 6.36 9.63
N VAL A 115 18.69 6.15 10.94
CA VAL A 115 19.86 6.47 11.75
C VAL A 115 20.50 5.25 12.42
N MET A 116 19.84 4.11 12.41
CA MET A 116 20.25 2.87 13.09
C MET A 116 21.61 2.31 12.65
N SER A 117 22.11 2.72 11.48
CA SER A 117 23.42 2.29 10.98
C SER A 117 24.58 3.16 11.48
N PHE A 118 24.30 4.27 12.16
CA PHE A 118 25.34 5.16 12.68
C PHE A 118 25.91 4.58 13.98
N ASN A 119 27.04 3.95 13.89
CA ASN A 119 27.86 3.51 15.02
C ASN A 119 29.21 4.22 14.98
N GLU A 120 29.93 4.23 16.10
CA GLU A 120 31.15 5.01 16.26
C GLU A 120 32.24 4.62 15.23
N GLU A 121 32.47 3.33 14.99
CA GLU A 121 33.52 2.83 14.08
C GLU A 121 33.22 3.22 12.63
N ASP A 122 32.00 2.96 12.14
CA ASP A 122 31.61 3.25 10.77
C ASP A 122 31.56 4.78 10.54
N CYS A 123 31.07 5.56 11.53
CA CYS A 123 31.09 7.02 11.45
C CYS A 123 32.51 7.58 11.38
N GLN A 124 33.45 7.07 12.17
CA GLN A 124 34.85 7.47 12.09
C GLN A 124 35.47 7.12 10.73
N THR A 125 35.13 5.96 10.17
CA THR A 125 35.64 5.50 8.86
C THR A 125 35.25 6.44 7.72
N VAL A 126 34.05 7.04 7.75
CA VAL A 126 33.62 7.93 6.66
C VAL A 126 34.15 9.36 6.77
N MET A 127 34.61 9.80 7.95
CA MET A 127 35.13 11.15 8.14
C MET A 127 36.45 11.36 7.35
N GLY A 128 36.56 12.51 6.71
CA GLY A 128 37.66 12.83 5.79
C GLY A 128 37.45 12.35 4.36
N PHE A 129 36.43 11.53 4.11
CA PHE A 129 36.08 11.02 2.78
C PHE A 129 34.70 11.48 2.32
N THR A 130 33.75 11.66 3.23
CA THR A 130 32.34 11.92 2.86
C THR A 130 31.66 12.86 3.85
N ASN A 131 31.01 13.92 3.33
CA ASN A 131 30.12 14.79 4.10
C ASN A 131 28.77 14.09 4.33
N VAL A 132 28.20 14.22 5.53
CA VAL A 132 26.99 13.50 5.92
C VAL A 132 25.91 14.46 6.41
N GLY A 133 24.76 14.48 5.72
CA GLY A 133 23.52 15.07 6.21
C GLY A 133 22.60 13.97 6.73
N ALA A 134 21.95 14.19 7.86
CA ALA A 134 20.95 13.28 8.40
C ALA A 134 19.65 14.03 8.70
N GLY A 135 18.57 13.66 8.00
CA GLY A 135 17.22 14.15 8.24
C GLY A 135 16.34 13.05 8.83
N TYR A 136 15.56 13.36 9.86
CA TYR A 136 14.71 12.37 10.51
C TYR A 136 13.37 12.97 10.91
N ALA A 137 12.30 12.25 10.58
CA ALA A 137 10.96 12.66 10.99
C ALA A 137 10.81 12.57 12.50
N LEU A 138 10.41 13.66 13.16
CA LEU A 138 10.26 13.71 14.63
C LEU A 138 9.15 12.77 15.13
N TYR A 139 8.23 12.40 14.24
CA TYR A 139 7.15 11.45 14.51
C TYR A 139 7.35 10.14 13.73
N ASP A 140 8.61 9.72 13.54
CA ASP A 140 8.95 8.47 12.85
C ASP A 140 8.44 7.26 13.63
N GLU A 141 7.55 6.50 13.01
CA GLU A 141 6.96 5.30 13.61
C GLU A 141 7.98 4.17 13.78
N GLY A 142 9.09 4.24 13.08
CA GLY A 142 10.19 3.28 13.20
C GLY A 142 11.25 3.63 14.25
N ALA A 143 11.14 4.80 14.88
CA ALA A 143 12.15 5.29 15.83
C ALA A 143 12.32 4.43 17.08
N PHE A 144 11.32 3.62 17.45
CA PHE A 144 11.45 2.65 18.57
C PHE A 144 12.60 1.64 18.36
N ARG A 145 13.12 1.50 17.16
CA ARG A 145 14.26 0.63 16.83
C ARG A 145 15.62 1.30 17.04
N ASN A 146 15.65 2.62 17.23
CA ASN A 146 16.88 3.34 17.52
C ASN A 146 17.39 2.94 18.90
N GLU A 147 18.69 3.02 19.13
CA GLU A 147 19.34 2.57 20.37
C GLU A 147 18.79 3.31 21.60
N GLY A 148 18.44 4.58 21.46
CA GLY A 148 17.85 5.39 22.53
C GLY A 148 16.36 5.13 22.81
N ALA A 149 15.74 4.13 22.16
CA ALA A 149 14.32 3.84 22.38
C ALA A 149 14.04 3.37 23.82
N GLY A 150 13.13 4.08 24.50
CA GLY A 150 12.81 3.82 25.92
C GLY A 150 13.60 4.66 26.92
N GLY A 151 14.47 5.56 26.46
CA GLY A 151 15.15 6.56 27.28
C GLY A 151 14.26 7.75 27.67
N GLU A 152 14.86 8.77 28.30
CA GLU A 152 14.16 9.99 28.72
C GLU A 152 13.69 10.87 27.55
N HIS A 153 14.33 10.74 26.40
CA HIS A 153 14.07 11.54 25.21
C HIS A 153 13.34 10.74 24.11
N ASN A 154 12.64 11.46 23.22
CA ASN A 154 12.05 10.87 22.04
C ASN A 154 13.15 10.24 21.16
N PRO A 155 13.10 8.94 20.84
CA PRO A 155 14.13 8.27 20.03
C PRO A 155 14.21 8.79 18.57
N ALA A 156 13.25 9.61 18.14
CA ALA A 156 13.30 10.32 16.86
C ALA A 156 13.93 11.72 16.98
N ASP A 157 14.24 12.20 18.17
CA ASP A 157 14.92 13.47 18.38
C ASP A 157 16.44 13.29 18.20
N LEU A 158 16.95 13.73 17.06
CA LEU A 158 18.35 13.56 16.69
C LEU A 158 19.32 14.30 17.61
N ARG A 159 18.86 15.25 18.41
CA ARG A 159 19.72 15.97 19.35
C ARG A 159 20.34 15.05 20.40
N TYR A 160 19.59 14.02 20.81
CA TYR A 160 19.95 13.13 21.92
C TYR A 160 20.15 11.67 21.49
N ALA A 161 19.85 11.33 20.22
CA ALA A 161 19.95 9.96 19.75
C ALA A 161 21.43 9.49 19.73
N PRO A 162 21.78 8.39 20.41
CA PRO A 162 23.16 7.89 20.47
C PRO A 162 23.81 7.71 19.10
N GLU A 163 23.03 7.26 18.12
CA GLU A 163 23.46 7.04 16.74
C GLU A 163 23.92 8.36 16.08
N THR A 164 23.16 9.43 16.27
CA THR A 164 23.51 10.74 15.70
C THR A 164 24.61 11.44 16.46
N LEU A 165 24.69 11.25 17.79
CA LEU A 165 25.82 11.70 18.60
C LEU A 165 27.12 10.99 18.20
N ALA A 166 27.05 9.69 17.86
CA ALA A 166 28.21 8.98 17.30
C ALA A 166 28.69 9.63 16.00
N LEU A 167 27.76 10.02 15.10
CA LEU A 167 28.09 10.70 13.85
C LEU A 167 28.68 12.10 14.06
N VAL A 168 28.06 12.93 14.90
CA VAL A 168 28.52 14.28 15.21
C VAL A 168 29.89 14.24 15.89
N ASN A 169 30.04 13.36 16.88
CA ASN A 169 31.30 13.24 17.63
C ASN A 169 32.44 12.66 16.79
N ALA A 170 32.14 11.82 15.79
CA ALA A 170 33.14 11.39 14.82
C ALA A 170 33.67 12.58 14.01
N SER A 171 32.81 13.49 13.56
CA SER A 171 33.20 14.73 12.88
C SER A 171 34.05 15.64 13.78
N LEU A 172 33.60 15.87 15.02
CA LEU A 172 34.31 16.71 15.99
C LEU A 172 35.70 16.14 16.31
N LYS A 173 35.79 14.84 16.60
CA LYS A 173 37.10 14.17 16.85
C LYS A 173 38.03 14.28 15.64
N TYR A 174 37.52 14.08 14.41
CA TYR A 174 38.32 14.21 13.18
C TYR A 174 38.93 15.62 13.04
N ASN A 175 38.18 16.66 13.47
CA ASN A 175 38.64 18.05 13.41
C ASN A 175 39.37 18.51 14.68
N GLY A 176 39.70 17.63 15.62
CA GLY A 176 40.38 17.95 16.87
C GLY A 176 39.56 18.80 17.84
N GLN A 177 38.24 18.71 17.78
CA GLN A 177 37.27 19.42 18.64
C GLN A 177 36.76 18.52 19.78
N GLU A 178 36.24 19.15 20.84
CA GLU A 178 35.61 18.43 21.95
C GLU A 178 34.29 17.80 21.51
N THR A 179 33.98 16.64 22.07
CA THR A 179 32.73 15.92 21.84
C THR A 179 31.56 16.58 22.58
N VAL A 180 30.36 16.35 22.11
CA VAL A 180 29.12 16.87 22.70
C VAL A 180 28.18 15.74 23.13
N ASP A 181 27.37 15.99 24.16
CA ASP A 181 26.33 15.10 24.65
C ASP A 181 24.93 15.48 24.11
N GLU A 182 24.84 16.65 23.50
CA GLU A 182 23.62 17.14 22.81
C GLU A 182 24.04 17.82 21.50
N ALA A 183 23.41 17.42 20.41
CA ALA A 183 23.63 18.06 19.11
C ALA A 183 22.62 19.21 18.86
N VAL A 184 23.01 20.17 18.05
CA VAL A 184 22.15 21.29 17.63
C VAL A 184 21.65 21.04 16.20
N ILE A 185 20.35 21.06 16.02
CA ILE A 185 19.73 20.88 14.70
C ILE A 185 20.08 22.06 13.79
N GLY A 186 20.47 21.76 12.55
CA GLY A 186 20.90 22.75 11.55
C GLY A 186 22.32 23.26 11.74
N GLN A 187 23.01 22.89 12.82
CA GLN A 187 24.40 23.28 13.02
C GLN A 187 25.34 22.45 12.14
N ILE A 188 26.30 23.12 11.52
CA ILE A 188 27.38 22.48 10.77
C ILE A 188 28.48 22.07 11.76
N TYR A 189 28.75 20.78 11.85
CA TYR A 189 29.89 20.21 12.55
C TYR A 189 30.96 19.83 11.54
N GLY A 190 32.24 20.04 11.85
CA GLY A 190 33.32 19.79 10.93
C GLY A 190 33.37 20.76 9.76
N SER A 191 33.86 20.32 8.60
CA SER A 191 34.05 21.16 7.43
C SER A 191 33.77 20.44 6.11
N PRO A 192 33.01 21.07 5.18
CA PRO A 192 32.79 20.49 3.85
C PRO A 192 34.09 20.37 3.04
N LYS A 193 35.10 21.24 3.29
CA LYS A 193 36.35 21.28 2.54
C LYS A 193 37.28 20.08 2.78
N ASN A 194 37.15 19.43 3.93
CA ASN A 194 37.94 18.24 4.26
C ASN A 194 37.06 16.99 4.38
N ASN A 195 35.84 17.02 3.79
CA ASN A 195 34.89 15.91 3.75
C ASN A 195 34.54 15.35 5.16
N SER A 196 34.39 16.24 6.13
CA SER A 196 34.05 15.89 7.51
C SER A 196 32.79 16.60 8.02
N MET A 197 32.06 17.30 7.15
CA MET A 197 30.84 18.03 7.53
C MET A 197 29.75 17.06 7.94
N VAL A 198 29.11 17.34 9.08
CA VAL A 198 27.89 16.70 9.55
C VAL A 198 26.85 17.76 9.86
N VAL A 199 25.62 17.56 9.39
CA VAL A 199 24.45 18.41 9.70
C VAL A 199 23.23 17.52 9.98
N LEU A 200 22.51 17.84 11.07
CA LEU A 200 21.30 17.11 11.48
C LEU A 200 20.05 17.96 11.26
N TYR A 201 18.97 17.33 10.82
CA TYR A 201 17.67 17.95 10.62
C TYR A 201 16.56 17.08 11.25
N ASN A 202 15.60 17.70 11.93
CA ASN A 202 14.40 17.02 12.44
C ASN A 202 13.14 17.67 11.87
N GLU A 203 12.44 16.96 11.01
CA GLU A 203 11.19 17.45 10.40
C GLU A 203 9.96 16.98 11.17
N HIS A 204 8.97 17.87 11.30
CA HIS A 204 7.72 17.59 12.02
C HIS A 204 6.74 16.79 11.15
N THR A 205 7.12 15.58 10.77
CA THR A 205 6.33 14.71 9.89
C THR A 205 6.41 13.25 10.35
N LEU A 206 5.68 12.35 9.66
CA LEU A 206 5.73 10.90 9.85
C LEU A 206 6.77 10.27 8.91
N HIS A 207 7.28 9.09 9.25
CA HIS A 207 8.24 8.35 8.40
C HIS A 207 7.77 8.21 6.95
N ALA A 208 6.53 7.74 6.76
CA ALA A 208 6.00 7.49 5.43
C ALA A 208 5.78 8.77 4.61
N LEU A 209 5.59 9.92 5.26
CA LEU A 209 5.33 11.21 4.62
C LEU A 209 6.60 12.04 4.38
N GLN A 210 7.72 11.70 5.00
CA GLN A 210 8.95 12.48 4.90
C GLN A 210 9.41 12.74 3.44
N PRO A 211 9.32 11.81 2.47
CA PRO A 211 9.64 12.09 1.06
C PRO A 211 8.71 13.09 0.37
N TYR A 212 7.56 13.36 0.98
CA TYR A 212 6.53 14.28 0.48
C TYR A 212 6.37 15.52 1.37
N ASP A 213 7.37 15.78 2.21
CA ASP A 213 7.41 16.95 3.09
C ASP A 213 8.34 18.02 2.52
N MET A 214 7.84 19.27 2.42
CA MET A 214 8.61 20.38 1.86
C MET A 214 9.81 20.77 2.72
N ASN A 215 9.70 20.64 4.05
CA ASN A 215 10.80 20.97 4.95
C ASN A 215 11.89 19.90 4.89
N ALA A 216 11.50 18.60 4.86
CA ALA A 216 12.44 17.50 4.71
C ALA A 216 13.24 17.61 3.40
N LEU A 217 12.58 18.00 2.32
CA LEU A 217 13.27 18.24 1.07
C LEU A 217 14.16 19.50 1.14
N ALA A 218 13.68 20.59 1.76
CA ALA A 218 14.49 21.80 1.95
C ALA A 218 15.78 21.51 2.73
N SER A 219 15.72 20.71 3.79
CA SER A 219 16.89 20.25 4.56
C SER A 219 17.94 19.57 3.67
N SER A 220 17.50 18.67 2.80
CA SER A 220 18.41 17.98 1.89
C SER A 220 18.99 18.88 0.79
N LEU A 221 18.19 19.86 0.31
CA LEU A 221 18.64 20.85 -0.66
C LEU A 221 19.69 21.77 -0.06
N GLU A 222 19.48 22.27 1.14
CA GLU A 222 20.43 23.09 1.89
C GLU A 222 21.75 22.33 2.12
N PHE A 223 21.66 21.08 2.57
CA PHE A 223 22.84 20.26 2.80
C PHE A 223 23.70 20.11 1.52
N PHE A 224 23.09 19.73 0.39
CA PHE A 224 23.86 19.55 -0.85
C PHE A 224 24.35 20.87 -1.45
N ASP A 225 23.62 21.98 -1.25
CA ASP A 225 24.08 23.30 -1.67
C ASP A 225 25.40 23.67 -0.96
N ILE A 226 25.46 23.45 0.36
CA ILE A 226 26.65 23.66 1.17
C ILE A 226 27.77 22.67 0.80
N ALA A 227 27.44 21.39 0.75
CA ALA A 227 28.42 20.32 0.52
C ALA A 227 29.09 20.40 -0.85
N PHE A 228 28.36 20.82 -1.88
CA PHE A 228 28.87 20.95 -3.25
C PHE A 228 29.30 22.37 -3.60
N ASP A 229 29.17 23.33 -2.70
CA ASP A 229 29.44 24.74 -2.95
C ASP A 229 28.72 25.27 -4.22
N LEU A 230 27.41 24.96 -4.33
CA LEU A 230 26.63 25.30 -5.51
C LEU A 230 26.25 26.78 -5.55
N GLN A 231 26.16 27.44 -4.40
CA GLN A 231 25.76 28.86 -4.24
C GLN A 231 24.45 29.18 -4.97
N SER A 232 23.44 28.34 -4.74
CA SER A 232 22.14 28.46 -5.40
C SER A 232 21.40 29.73 -4.95
N ASP A 233 21.01 30.60 -5.87
CA ASP A 233 20.16 31.77 -5.59
C ASP A 233 18.70 31.37 -5.32
N MET A 234 18.35 30.09 -5.51
CA MET A 234 17.00 29.61 -5.35
C MET A 234 16.71 29.20 -3.90
N SER A 235 15.73 29.82 -3.27
CA SER A 235 15.28 29.41 -1.93
C SER A 235 14.97 27.90 -1.88
N TYR A 236 15.38 27.23 -0.81
CA TYR A 236 15.11 25.78 -0.62
C TYR A 236 13.62 25.47 -0.50
N MET A 237 12.81 26.44 -0.08
CA MET A 237 11.34 26.36 -0.08
C MET A 237 10.69 26.66 -1.43
N ASN A 238 11.45 27.12 -2.44
CA ASN A 238 10.94 27.24 -3.80
C ASN A 238 10.94 25.87 -4.48
N GLN A 239 9.85 25.14 -4.30
CA GLN A 239 9.69 23.75 -4.74
C GLN A 239 8.46 23.62 -5.64
N THR A 240 8.59 22.86 -6.72
CA THR A 240 7.54 22.67 -7.74
C THR A 240 7.06 21.22 -7.86
N TRP A 241 7.73 20.29 -7.19
CA TRP A 241 7.39 18.86 -7.23
C TRP A 241 5.93 18.58 -6.83
N ILE A 242 5.37 19.39 -5.92
CA ILE A 242 3.99 19.22 -5.44
C ILE A 242 2.97 19.32 -6.59
N TYR A 243 3.23 20.18 -7.58
CA TYR A 243 2.34 20.32 -8.75
C TYR A 243 2.35 19.01 -9.56
N LYS A 244 3.52 18.41 -9.76
CA LYS A 244 3.60 17.11 -10.45
C LYS A 244 2.81 16.04 -9.70
N GLU A 245 2.98 15.94 -8.39
CA GLU A 245 2.25 14.98 -7.55
C GLU A 245 0.73 15.19 -7.61
N MET A 246 0.27 16.44 -7.54
CA MET A 246 -1.15 16.78 -7.69
C MET A 246 -1.71 16.37 -9.06
N PHE A 247 -0.99 16.64 -10.16
CA PHE A 247 -1.44 16.26 -11.49
C PHE A 247 -1.43 14.75 -11.70
N GLN A 248 -0.47 14.02 -11.14
CA GLN A 248 -0.49 12.56 -11.11
C GLN A 248 -1.70 12.04 -10.32
N GLY A 249 -2.04 12.65 -9.20
CA GLY A 249 -3.26 12.36 -8.45
C GLY A 249 -4.53 12.59 -9.28
N PHE A 250 -4.60 13.67 -10.04
CA PHE A 250 -5.72 13.91 -10.97
C PHE A 250 -5.79 12.85 -12.08
N MET A 251 -4.64 12.39 -12.60
CA MET A 251 -4.60 11.29 -13.57
C MET A 251 -5.10 9.98 -12.96
N LEU A 252 -4.73 9.67 -11.72
CA LEU A 252 -5.25 8.51 -10.98
C LEU A 252 -6.77 8.58 -10.85
N VAL A 253 -7.32 9.73 -10.45
CA VAL A 253 -8.77 9.95 -10.36
C VAL A 253 -9.42 9.80 -11.75
N ALA A 254 -8.84 10.36 -12.80
CA ALA A 254 -9.32 10.22 -14.17
C ALA A 254 -9.33 8.75 -14.62
N ALA A 255 -8.27 7.98 -14.29
CA ALA A 255 -8.20 6.55 -14.57
C ALA A 255 -9.30 5.76 -13.86
N PHE A 256 -9.62 6.12 -12.62
CA PHE A 256 -10.73 5.54 -11.86
C PHE A 256 -12.13 5.90 -12.39
N VAL A 257 -12.27 6.99 -13.13
CA VAL A 257 -13.49 7.32 -13.88
C VAL A 257 -13.49 6.62 -15.25
N PHE A 258 -12.34 6.49 -15.86
CA PHE A 258 -12.17 5.94 -17.20
C PHE A 258 -12.55 4.44 -17.30
N PHE A 259 -12.02 3.58 -16.42
CA PHE A 259 -12.24 2.15 -16.57
C PHE A 259 -13.72 1.71 -16.41
N PRO A 260 -14.52 2.26 -15.46
CA PRO A 260 -15.95 1.95 -15.42
C PRO A 260 -16.71 2.50 -16.63
N ALA A 261 -16.30 3.66 -17.18
CA ALA A 261 -16.90 4.19 -18.40
C ALA A 261 -16.63 3.28 -19.61
N VAL A 262 -15.40 2.80 -19.77
CA VAL A 262 -15.03 1.79 -20.78
C VAL A 262 -15.89 0.54 -20.62
N GLY A 263 -16.03 0.02 -19.42
CA GLY A 263 -16.89 -1.14 -19.14
C GLY A 263 -18.34 -0.91 -19.52
N ALA A 264 -18.88 0.28 -19.22
CA ALA A 264 -20.26 0.65 -19.60
C ALA A 264 -20.44 0.75 -21.13
N LEU A 265 -19.43 1.23 -21.86
CA LEU A 265 -19.45 1.27 -23.33
C LEU A 265 -19.39 -0.14 -23.91
N LEU A 266 -18.46 -0.97 -23.46
CA LEU A 266 -18.31 -2.36 -23.93
C LEU A 266 -19.58 -3.18 -23.71
N LEU A 267 -20.28 -3.00 -22.60
CA LEU A 267 -21.57 -3.68 -22.34
C LEU A 267 -22.68 -3.33 -23.35
N ARG A 268 -22.54 -2.24 -24.12
CA ARG A 268 -23.48 -1.88 -25.21
C ARG A 268 -23.14 -2.56 -26.53
N THR A 269 -21.97 -3.14 -26.67
CA THR A 269 -21.52 -3.80 -27.91
C THR A 269 -22.16 -5.17 -28.10
N ALA A 270 -22.23 -5.64 -29.33
CA ALA A 270 -22.86 -6.92 -29.68
C ALA A 270 -22.31 -8.13 -28.87
N PRO A 271 -21.00 -8.28 -28.67
CA PRO A 271 -20.45 -9.41 -27.92
C PRO A 271 -20.90 -9.45 -26.43
N PHE A 272 -21.07 -8.28 -25.79
CA PHE A 272 -21.24 -8.18 -24.36
C PHE A 272 -22.65 -7.76 -23.89
N LYS A 273 -23.51 -7.28 -24.79
CA LYS A 273 -24.88 -6.88 -24.40
C LYS A 273 -25.69 -8.02 -23.75
N SER A 274 -25.35 -9.28 -24.03
CA SER A 274 -25.98 -10.45 -23.39
C SER A 274 -25.66 -10.59 -21.89
N LEU A 275 -24.68 -9.86 -21.37
CA LEU A 275 -24.31 -9.83 -19.95
C LEU A 275 -25.19 -8.84 -19.13
N VAL A 276 -26.03 -8.07 -19.79
CA VAL A 276 -26.93 -7.12 -19.16
C VAL A 276 -28.24 -7.82 -18.77
N HIS A 277 -28.45 -8.03 -17.48
CA HIS A 277 -29.65 -8.65 -16.93
C HIS A 277 -30.47 -7.64 -16.12
N LYS A 278 -31.73 -7.99 -15.89
CA LYS A 278 -32.56 -7.26 -14.96
C LYS A 278 -31.97 -7.31 -13.55
N LEU A 279 -31.97 -6.18 -12.87
CA LEU A 279 -31.51 -6.12 -11.48
C LEU A 279 -32.33 -7.05 -10.60
N PRO A 280 -31.68 -7.92 -9.79
CA PRO A 280 -32.37 -8.72 -8.77
C PRO A 280 -33.09 -7.83 -7.75
N GLU A 281 -34.05 -8.38 -7.07
CA GLU A 281 -34.74 -7.67 -5.98
C GLU A 281 -33.75 -7.30 -4.86
N LYS A 282 -34.01 -6.18 -4.18
CA LYS A 282 -33.24 -5.77 -2.99
C LYS A 282 -33.48 -6.77 -1.85
N SER A 283 -32.52 -6.87 -0.94
CA SER A 283 -32.73 -7.57 0.33
C SER A 283 -33.91 -6.96 1.09
N PRO A 284 -34.73 -7.77 1.77
CA PRO A 284 -35.91 -7.27 2.48
C PRO A 284 -35.57 -6.12 3.43
N LYS A 285 -36.51 -5.19 3.59
CA LYS A 285 -36.41 -4.11 4.58
C LYS A 285 -36.15 -4.69 5.97
N LEU A 286 -35.24 -4.08 6.69
CA LEU A 286 -34.95 -4.46 8.08
C LEU A 286 -36.15 -4.06 8.94
N LYS A 287 -36.99 -5.04 9.31
CA LYS A 287 -38.16 -4.87 10.18
C LYS A 287 -37.88 -5.50 11.54
N GLY A 288 -38.16 -4.77 12.62
CA GLY A 288 -38.02 -5.24 13.99
C GLY A 288 -36.56 -5.30 14.46
N VAL A 289 -36.35 -5.34 15.79
CA VAL A 289 -35.05 -5.30 16.44
C VAL A 289 -34.13 -6.45 15.99
N GLY A 290 -34.70 -7.67 15.84
CA GLY A 290 -33.89 -8.85 15.50
C GLY A 290 -33.23 -8.76 14.12
N ASN A 291 -33.92 -8.25 13.08
CA ASN A 291 -33.29 -8.10 11.76
C ASN A 291 -32.24 -7.00 11.73
N HIS A 292 -32.46 -5.91 12.43
CA HIS A 292 -31.42 -4.88 12.61
C HIS A 292 -30.21 -5.43 13.36
N MET A 293 -30.44 -6.15 14.45
CA MET A 293 -29.37 -6.76 15.23
C MET A 293 -28.52 -7.74 14.39
N VAL A 294 -29.17 -8.65 13.64
CA VAL A 294 -28.44 -9.59 12.77
C VAL A 294 -27.60 -8.85 11.71
N PHE A 295 -28.16 -7.81 11.09
CA PHE A 295 -27.44 -7.04 10.08
C PHE A 295 -26.21 -6.35 10.68
N TRP A 296 -26.38 -5.59 11.76
CA TRP A 296 -25.29 -4.83 12.35
C TRP A 296 -24.28 -5.71 13.07
N LEU A 297 -24.70 -6.82 13.66
CA LEU A 297 -23.78 -7.80 14.24
C LEU A 297 -22.91 -8.45 13.15
N THR A 298 -23.50 -8.81 12.01
CA THR A 298 -22.75 -9.36 10.88
C THR A 298 -21.75 -8.33 10.32
N PHE A 299 -22.17 -7.07 10.24
CA PHE A 299 -21.29 -5.97 9.84
C PHE A 299 -20.13 -5.80 10.82
N ALA A 300 -20.43 -5.78 12.13
CA ALA A 300 -19.44 -5.64 13.18
C ALA A 300 -18.45 -6.82 13.21
N VAL A 301 -18.94 -8.06 13.08
CA VAL A 301 -18.09 -9.26 13.01
C VAL A 301 -17.12 -9.15 11.83
N GLY A 302 -17.59 -8.75 10.65
CA GLY A 302 -16.70 -8.55 9.50
C GLY A 302 -15.63 -7.48 9.74
N ALA A 303 -16.00 -6.35 10.34
CA ALA A 303 -15.07 -5.28 10.66
C ALA A 303 -14.03 -5.68 11.74
N VAL A 304 -14.49 -6.36 12.79
CA VAL A 304 -13.62 -6.87 13.87
C VAL A 304 -12.66 -7.92 13.34
N CYS A 305 -13.13 -8.87 12.52
CA CYS A 305 -12.25 -9.86 11.88
C CYS A 305 -11.21 -9.18 10.98
N ALA A 306 -11.60 -8.21 10.17
CA ALA A 306 -10.67 -7.46 9.32
C ALA A 306 -9.59 -6.73 10.14
N CYS A 307 -9.96 -6.17 11.30
CA CYS A 307 -9.04 -5.52 12.22
C CYS A 307 -8.10 -6.53 12.90
N LEU A 308 -8.67 -7.51 13.61
CA LEU A 308 -7.89 -8.41 14.47
C LEU A 308 -7.02 -9.39 13.70
N LEU A 309 -7.36 -9.72 12.45
CA LEU A 309 -6.57 -10.65 11.62
C LEU A 309 -5.42 -9.94 10.88
N TYR A 310 -5.37 -8.61 10.83
CA TYR A 310 -4.41 -7.91 9.98
C TYR A 310 -2.95 -8.20 10.37
N ILE A 311 -2.57 -7.95 11.61
CA ILE A 311 -1.21 -8.23 12.10
C ILE A 311 -0.92 -9.73 12.21
N PRO A 312 -1.81 -10.60 12.75
CA PRO A 312 -1.57 -12.05 12.75
C PRO A 312 -1.31 -12.63 11.36
N THR A 313 -2.03 -12.18 10.31
CA THR A 313 -1.78 -12.66 8.94
C THR A 313 -0.43 -12.20 8.39
N ALA A 314 0.09 -11.04 8.83
CA ALA A 314 1.45 -10.63 8.53
C ALA A 314 2.48 -11.57 9.16
N HIS A 315 2.29 -11.96 10.44
CA HIS A 315 3.16 -12.92 11.10
C HIS A 315 3.10 -14.32 10.45
N TRP A 316 1.92 -14.78 10.05
CA TRP A 316 1.79 -16.05 9.31
C TRP A 316 2.48 -15.97 7.95
N ALA A 317 2.37 -14.85 7.24
CA ALA A 317 3.07 -14.67 5.97
C ALA A 317 4.60 -14.72 6.15
N GLN A 318 5.13 -14.14 7.22
CA GLN A 318 6.56 -14.20 7.55
C GLN A 318 7.03 -15.66 7.76
N GLN A 319 6.20 -16.48 8.39
CA GLN A 319 6.51 -17.90 8.66
C GLN A 319 6.34 -18.77 7.41
N TRP A 320 5.21 -18.62 6.70
CA TRP A 320 4.88 -19.48 5.56
C TRP A 320 5.70 -19.18 4.31
N PHE A 321 6.14 -17.93 4.15
CA PHE A 321 6.95 -17.47 3.04
C PHE A 321 8.33 -16.96 3.52
N ALA A 322 8.97 -17.73 4.38
CA ALA A 322 10.23 -17.35 5.04
C ALA A 322 11.34 -16.96 4.05
N THR A 323 11.40 -17.60 2.88
CA THR A 323 12.37 -17.27 1.82
C THR A 323 12.19 -15.84 1.31
N ALA A 324 10.97 -15.44 0.93
CA ALA A 324 10.70 -14.08 0.51
C ALA A 324 10.85 -13.08 1.68
N GLN A 325 10.52 -13.50 2.91
CA GLN A 325 10.68 -12.69 4.12
C GLN A 325 12.14 -12.34 4.40
N SER A 326 13.07 -13.27 4.18
CA SER A 326 14.51 -13.03 4.34
C SER A 326 15.13 -12.19 3.22
N GLY A 327 14.38 -11.87 2.16
CA GLY A 327 14.91 -11.20 0.97
C GLY A 327 15.64 -12.13 0.00
N THR A 328 15.51 -13.44 0.21
CA THR A 328 16.10 -14.46 -0.67
C THR A 328 15.21 -14.69 -1.90
N GLN A 329 15.83 -14.89 -3.05
CA GLN A 329 15.12 -15.07 -4.32
C GLN A 329 14.32 -16.37 -4.32
N THR A 330 13.10 -16.29 -4.83
CA THR A 330 12.17 -17.42 -4.94
C THR A 330 11.10 -17.15 -6.01
N TRP A 331 10.67 -18.22 -6.70
CA TRP A 331 9.47 -18.18 -7.53
C TRP A 331 8.19 -18.39 -6.71
N PHE A 332 8.30 -18.87 -5.48
CA PHE A 332 7.14 -19.16 -4.64
C PHE A 332 6.74 -17.94 -3.81
N PHE A 333 5.72 -17.21 -4.25
CA PHE A 333 5.20 -16.02 -3.61
C PHE A 333 6.29 -15.00 -3.25
N PRO A 334 6.95 -14.40 -4.26
CA PRO A 334 8.19 -13.64 -4.09
C PRO A 334 8.01 -12.26 -3.45
N GLN A 335 6.77 -11.82 -3.17
CA GLN A 335 6.48 -10.48 -2.66
C GLN A 335 6.21 -10.48 -1.16
N ARG A 336 7.21 -10.13 -0.38
CA ARG A 336 7.19 -10.14 1.09
C ARG A 336 5.93 -9.53 1.71
N MET A 337 5.58 -8.30 1.33
CA MET A 337 4.47 -7.58 1.96
C MET A 337 3.12 -7.98 1.37
N THR A 338 3.07 -8.27 0.08
CA THR A 338 1.86 -8.72 -0.60
C THR A 338 1.37 -10.07 -0.08
N ASN A 339 2.28 -10.96 0.37
CA ASN A 339 1.93 -12.23 0.99
C ASN A 339 1.01 -12.04 2.21
N ALA A 340 1.31 -11.07 3.06
CA ALA A 340 0.48 -10.76 4.23
C ALA A 340 -0.91 -10.26 3.82
N THR A 341 -0.96 -9.30 2.90
CA THR A 341 -2.21 -8.75 2.38
C THR A 341 -3.04 -9.83 1.67
N MET A 342 -2.40 -10.75 0.95
CA MET A 342 -3.04 -11.87 0.28
C MET A 342 -3.72 -12.82 1.29
N ILE A 343 -3.01 -13.24 2.34
CA ILE A 343 -3.58 -14.11 3.38
C ILE A 343 -4.75 -13.41 4.05
N TRP A 344 -4.57 -12.15 4.45
CA TRP A 344 -5.62 -11.35 5.04
C TRP A 344 -6.85 -11.25 4.13
N ALA A 345 -6.66 -10.96 2.85
CA ALA A 345 -7.74 -10.86 1.87
C ALA A 345 -8.45 -12.20 1.68
N ALA A 346 -7.73 -13.29 1.51
CA ALA A 346 -8.31 -14.62 1.31
C ALA A 346 -9.16 -15.04 2.52
N ILE A 347 -8.66 -14.88 3.75
CA ILE A 347 -9.40 -15.24 4.97
C ILE A 347 -10.65 -14.37 5.11
N ASN A 348 -10.55 -13.05 4.93
CA ASN A 348 -11.72 -12.16 5.01
C ASN A 348 -12.73 -12.44 3.89
N GLY A 349 -12.28 -12.83 2.71
CA GLY A 349 -13.12 -13.32 1.63
C GLY A 349 -13.90 -14.57 2.03
N CYS A 350 -13.22 -15.57 2.59
CA CYS A 350 -13.84 -16.78 3.10
C CYS A 350 -14.85 -16.47 4.23
N ILE A 351 -14.47 -15.63 5.20
CA ILE A 351 -15.37 -15.21 6.28
C ILE A 351 -16.63 -14.55 5.70
N SER A 352 -16.49 -13.65 4.74
CA SER A 352 -17.62 -12.98 4.08
C SER A 352 -18.56 -13.97 3.40
N LEU A 353 -18.01 -14.96 2.68
CA LEU A 353 -18.80 -16.01 2.03
C LEU A 353 -19.49 -16.90 3.06
N VAL A 354 -18.80 -17.36 4.09
CA VAL A 354 -19.37 -18.19 5.16
C VAL A 354 -20.50 -17.46 5.87
N LEU A 355 -20.31 -16.20 6.26
CA LEU A 355 -21.35 -15.39 6.90
C LEU A 355 -22.56 -15.24 5.99
N PHE A 356 -22.35 -14.94 4.70
CA PHE A 356 -23.45 -14.80 3.74
C PHE A 356 -24.26 -16.09 3.61
N PHE A 357 -23.60 -17.21 3.30
CA PHE A 357 -24.29 -18.48 3.07
C PHE A 357 -24.92 -19.04 4.36
N SER A 358 -24.28 -18.90 5.51
CA SER A 358 -24.84 -19.32 6.79
C SER A 358 -26.14 -18.58 7.10
N ILE A 359 -26.14 -17.25 6.99
CA ILE A 359 -27.35 -16.44 7.21
C ILE A 359 -28.42 -16.78 6.18
N TYR A 360 -28.06 -16.98 4.93
CA TYR A 360 -28.96 -17.37 3.88
C TYR A 360 -29.66 -18.72 4.19
N PHE A 361 -28.89 -19.77 4.53
CA PHE A 361 -29.42 -21.09 4.83
C PHE A 361 -30.24 -21.11 6.12
N ILE A 362 -29.85 -20.40 7.18
CA ILE A 362 -30.60 -20.26 8.41
C ILE A 362 -31.97 -19.62 8.12
N ARG A 363 -32.01 -18.51 7.40
CA ARG A 363 -33.26 -17.84 7.02
C ARG A 363 -34.14 -18.73 6.15
N TYR A 364 -33.56 -19.46 5.23
CA TYR A 364 -34.27 -20.44 4.40
C TYR A 364 -34.87 -21.56 5.24
N ALA A 365 -34.14 -22.14 6.17
CA ALA A 365 -34.63 -23.21 7.05
C ALA A 365 -35.78 -22.74 7.96
N ILE A 366 -35.64 -21.53 8.56
CA ILE A 366 -36.69 -20.94 9.38
C ILE A 366 -37.98 -20.72 8.55
N ARG A 367 -37.84 -20.18 7.33
CA ARG A 367 -38.98 -19.95 6.45
C ARG A 367 -39.65 -21.25 6.06
N ARG A 368 -38.89 -22.26 5.62
CA ARG A 368 -39.39 -23.58 5.27
C ARG A 368 -40.12 -24.27 6.44
N SER A 369 -39.64 -24.08 7.68
CA SER A 369 -40.29 -24.60 8.89
C SER A 369 -41.64 -23.90 9.15
N LYS A 370 -41.70 -22.57 8.95
CA LYS A 370 -42.97 -21.81 9.08
C LYS A 370 -43.98 -22.23 8.01
N GLU A 371 -43.55 -22.39 6.76
CA GLU A 371 -44.42 -22.85 5.65
C GLU A 371 -44.97 -24.26 5.93
N LYS A 372 -44.14 -25.21 6.40
CA LYS A 372 -44.61 -26.55 6.79
C LYS A 372 -45.64 -26.51 7.93
N LYS A 373 -45.40 -25.68 8.95
CA LYS A 373 -46.36 -25.51 10.05
C LYS A 373 -47.67 -24.90 9.57
N ALA A 374 -47.62 -23.92 8.68
CA ALA A 374 -48.82 -23.30 8.11
C ALA A 374 -49.63 -24.28 7.25
N CYS A 375 -48.98 -25.11 6.43
CA CYS A 375 -49.64 -26.18 5.68
C CYS A 375 -50.28 -27.21 6.60
N ALA A 376 -49.56 -27.68 7.64
CA ALA A 376 -50.11 -28.66 8.59
C ALA A 376 -51.31 -28.11 9.39
N CYS A 377 -51.31 -26.81 9.72
CA CYS A 377 -52.45 -26.15 10.34
C CYS A 377 -53.62 -26.01 9.37
N ALA A 378 -53.39 -25.75 8.09
CA ALA A 378 -54.42 -25.67 7.06
C ALA A 378 -55.08 -27.03 6.82
N ASP A 379 -54.29 -28.10 6.74
CA ASP A 379 -54.77 -29.48 6.58
C ASP A 379 -55.60 -29.94 7.79
N SER A 380 -55.16 -29.60 9.02
CA SER A 380 -55.94 -29.92 10.23
C SER A 380 -57.26 -29.12 10.36
N ALA A 381 -57.27 -27.87 9.88
CA ALA A 381 -58.47 -27.05 9.85
C ALA A 381 -59.47 -27.51 8.79
N SER A 382 -59.01 -28.01 7.65
CA SER A 382 -59.92 -28.60 6.62
C SER A 382 -60.57 -29.89 7.06
N VAL A 383 -59.91 -30.69 7.90
CA VAL A 383 -60.43 -31.93 8.48
C VAL A 383 -61.51 -31.65 9.59
N SER A 384 -61.41 -30.50 10.28
CA SER A 384 -62.30 -30.14 11.37
C SER A 384 -63.54 -29.36 10.93
N GLY A 385 -63.78 -29.12 9.64
CA GLY A 385 -65.01 -28.48 9.09
C GLY A 385 -65.19 -26.98 9.45
N ASN A 386 -64.21 -26.33 10.03
CA ASN A 386 -64.30 -24.95 10.52
C ASN A 386 -63.59 -23.96 9.54
N THR A 387 -64.33 -23.67 8.44
CA THR A 387 -63.87 -22.86 7.31
C THR A 387 -63.61 -21.38 7.65
N GLU A 388 -64.28 -20.81 8.67
CA GLU A 388 -64.08 -19.40 9.06
C GLU A 388 -62.70 -19.16 9.75
N ASN A 389 -62.29 -20.11 10.58
CA ASN A 389 -60.95 -20.02 11.22
C ASN A 389 -59.79 -20.26 10.23
N ALA A 390 -59.99 -21.07 9.19
CA ALA A 390 -59.02 -21.29 8.14
C ALA A 390 -58.82 -20.03 7.29
N THR A 391 -59.92 -19.29 6.98
CA THR A 391 -59.84 -18.03 6.22
C THR A 391 -59.26 -16.87 7.04
N ALA A 392 -59.55 -16.80 8.34
CA ALA A 392 -58.97 -15.77 9.22
C ALA A 392 -57.48 -16.03 9.49
N TYR A 393 -57.05 -17.28 9.63
CA TYR A 393 -55.65 -17.64 9.83
C TYR A 393 -54.82 -17.45 8.55
N THR A 394 -55.38 -17.73 7.36
CA THR A 394 -54.81 -17.41 6.06
C THR A 394 -54.80 -15.91 5.79
N ALA A 395 -55.79 -15.14 6.20
CA ALA A 395 -55.83 -13.69 6.05
C ALA A 395 -54.86 -12.98 7.01
N ALA A 396 -54.69 -13.44 8.25
CA ALA A 396 -53.78 -12.85 9.24
C ALA A 396 -52.30 -13.21 8.99
N ASN A 397 -52.02 -14.38 8.44
CA ASN A 397 -50.67 -14.87 8.16
C ASN A 397 -50.38 -15.13 6.67
N GLY A 398 -51.37 -15.06 5.82
CA GLY A 398 -51.36 -15.59 4.46
C GLY A 398 -51.09 -14.61 3.35
N ALA A 399 -51.03 -13.31 3.63
CA ALA A 399 -50.55 -12.36 2.61
C ALA A 399 -49.04 -12.49 2.34
N GLU A 400 -48.31 -13.05 3.29
CA GLU A 400 -46.86 -13.32 3.14
C GLU A 400 -46.54 -14.80 2.80
N SER A 401 -47.45 -15.77 3.13
CA SER A 401 -47.26 -17.21 2.92
C SER A 401 -47.91 -17.80 1.65
N ALA A 402 -48.87 -17.11 1.02
CA ALA A 402 -49.57 -17.57 -0.19
C ALA A 402 -48.82 -17.27 -1.51
N LEU A 403 -47.64 -16.66 -1.46
CA LEU A 403 -46.76 -16.59 -2.63
C LEU A 403 -46.00 -17.91 -2.75
N PRO A 404 -46.11 -18.63 -3.91
CA PRO A 404 -45.32 -19.83 -4.15
C PRO A 404 -43.89 -19.48 -3.86
N LEU A 405 -43.10 -20.42 -3.24
CA LEU A 405 -41.69 -20.31 -2.92
C LEU A 405 -41.02 -19.34 -3.90
N ARG A 406 -40.91 -18.06 -3.52
CA ARG A 406 -40.19 -17.09 -4.33
C ARG A 406 -38.78 -17.62 -4.40
N LYS A 407 -38.54 -18.46 -5.43
CA LYS A 407 -37.28 -19.08 -5.73
C LYS A 407 -36.21 -18.05 -5.55
N HIS A 408 -35.44 -18.16 -4.47
CA HIS A 408 -34.06 -17.71 -4.32
C HIS A 408 -33.63 -16.41 -5.05
N ARG A 409 -34.52 -15.39 -5.12
CA ARG A 409 -34.25 -14.15 -5.87
C ARG A 409 -32.94 -13.44 -5.44
N GLN A 410 -32.52 -13.65 -4.19
CA GLN A 410 -31.22 -13.13 -3.74
C GLN A 410 -30.05 -13.83 -4.44
N LEU A 411 -30.18 -15.12 -4.79
CA LEU A 411 -29.14 -15.86 -5.53
C LEU A 411 -29.13 -15.53 -7.04
N GLU A 412 -30.19 -14.89 -7.58
CA GLU A 412 -30.21 -14.49 -9.00
C GLU A 412 -29.03 -13.59 -9.38
N GLY A 413 -28.57 -12.71 -8.45
CA GLY A 413 -27.38 -11.88 -8.65
C GLY A 413 -26.07 -12.66 -8.63
N ILE A 414 -26.05 -13.86 -8.05
CA ILE A 414 -24.87 -14.71 -7.92
C ILE A 414 -24.84 -15.79 -8.98
N ALA A 415 -25.99 -16.44 -9.25
CA ALA A 415 -26.08 -17.54 -10.20
C ALA A 415 -25.63 -17.10 -11.59
N ILE A 416 -24.73 -17.88 -12.20
CA ILE A 416 -24.20 -17.63 -13.55
C ILE A 416 -23.94 -18.97 -14.25
N ARG A 417 -24.10 -19.00 -15.57
CA ARG A 417 -23.74 -20.15 -16.39
C ARG A 417 -22.27 -20.08 -16.81
N ILE A 418 -21.61 -21.21 -16.98
CA ILE A 418 -20.20 -21.27 -17.36
C ILE A 418 -19.89 -20.42 -18.61
N PRO A 419 -20.65 -20.50 -19.73
CA PRO A 419 -20.36 -19.69 -20.90
C PRO A 419 -20.50 -18.17 -20.65
N GLU A 420 -21.42 -17.80 -19.76
CA GLU A 420 -21.61 -16.41 -19.34
C GLU A 420 -20.43 -15.94 -18.44
N LEU A 421 -20.00 -16.79 -17.52
CA LEU A 421 -18.82 -16.51 -16.67
C LEU A 421 -17.56 -16.29 -17.52
N LEU A 422 -17.33 -17.12 -18.53
CA LEU A 422 -16.21 -16.94 -19.47
C LEU A 422 -16.29 -15.61 -20.21
N LYS A 423 -17.50 -15.19 -20.66
CA LYS A 423 -17.70 -13.86 -21.26
C LYS A 423 -17.43 -12.72 -20.26
N VAL A 424 -17.83 -12.87 -18.99
CA VAL A 424 -17.54 -11.89 -17.94
C VAL A 424 -16.03 -11.77 -17.71
N ILE A 425 -15.32 -12.89 -17.62
CA ILE A 425 -13.87 -12.90 -17.46
C ILE A 425 -13.22 -12.22 -18.68
N PHE A 426 -13.65 -12.57 -19.90
CA PHE A 426 -13.13 -11.93 -21.11
C PHE A 426 -13.38 -10.43 -21.15
N LEU A 427 -14.59 -9.98 -20.77
CA LEU A 427 -14.89 -8.55 -20.66
C LEU A 427 -14.02 -7.87 -19.57
N GLY A 428 -13.87 -8.51 -18.43
CA GLY A 428 -13.03 -8.01 -17.34
C GLY A 428 -11.57 -7.85 -17.77
N LEU A 429 -11.02 -8.84 -18.45
CA LEU A 429 -9.68 -8.79 -19.04
C LEU A 429 -9.56 -7.70 -20.12
N THR A 430 -10.59 -7.49 -20.93
CA THR A 430 -10.63 -6.42 -21.94
C THR A 430 -10.60 -5.03 -21.28
N ILE A 431 -11.42 -4.82 -20.24
CA ILE A 431 -11.42 -3.56 -19.49
C ILE A 431 -10.06 -3.32 -18.85
N PHE A 432 -9.49 -4.35 -18.23
CA PHE A 432 -8.15 -4.27 -17.62
C PHE A 432 -7.07 -3.97 -18.67
N ALA A 433 -7.10 -4.65 -19.83
CA ALA A 433 -6.12 -4.41 -20.88
C ALA A 433 -6.17 -2.98 -21.44
N ILE A 434 -7.37 -2.41 -21.57
CA ILE A 434 -7.53 -1.00 -21.98
C ILE A 434 -7.01 -0.04 -20.89
N PHE A 435 -7.31 -0.31 -19.62
CA PHE A 435 -6.78 0.47 -18.48
C PHE A 435 -5.25 0.39 -18.47
N TYR A 436 -4.70 -0.81 -18.56
CA TYR A 436 -3.26 -1.05 -18.58
C TYR A 436 -2.58 -0.36 -19.79
N ALA A 437 -3.14 -0.49 -20.99
CA ALA A 437 -2.59 0.16 -22.17
C ALA A 437 -2.57 1.70 -22.03
N PHE A 438 -3.58 2.27 -21.41
CA PHE A 438 -3.63 3.70 -21.14
C PHE A 438 -2.55 4.12 -20.15
N ASP A 439 -2.39 3.39 -19.04
CA ASP A 439 -1.33 3.62 -18.05
C ASP A 439 0.06 3.45 -18.70
N TYR A 440 0.27 2.37 -19.46
CA TYR A 440 1.51 2.07 -20.18
C TYR A 440 1.91 3.20 -21.14
N VAL A 441 0.97 3.71 -21.93
CA VAL A 441 1.20 4.81 -22.87
C VAL A 441 1.55 6.10 -22.12
N CYS A 442 0.82 6.43 -21.06
CA CYS A 442 1.11 7.60 -20.23
C CYS A 442 2.50 7.51 -19.60
N PHE A 443 2.86 6.35 -19.06
CA PHE A 443 4.17 6.12 -18.46
C PHE A 443 5.32 6.28 -19.45
N HIS A 444 5.22 5.67 -20.64
CA HIS A 444 6.30 5.70 -21.63
C HIS A 444 6.44 7.03 -22.37
N LEU A 445 5.33 7.76 -22.56
CA LEU A 445 5.37 9.05 -23.25
C LEU A 445 5.68 10.23 -22.32
N PHE A 446 5.19 10.17 -21.08
CA PHE A 446 5.25 11.32 -20.16
C PHE A 446 6.05 11.02 -18.88
N HIS A 447 6.51 9.79 -18.69
CA HIS A 447 7.20 9.33 -17.48
C HIS A 447 6.37 9.60 -16.21
N VAL A 448 5.08 9.33 -16.30
CA VAL A 448 4.12 9.44 -15.19
C VAL A 448 3.28 8.17 -15.12
N ASP A 449 3.13 7.63 -13.93
CA ASP A 449 2.19 6.56 -13.58
C ASP A 449 0.91 7.15 -12.97
N PHE A 450 -0.12 6.34 -12.83
CA PHE A 450 -1.34 6.76 -12.14
C PHE A 450 -1.12 6.67 -10.63
N ARG A 451 -0.59 7.73 -10.05
CA ARG A 451 -0.10 7.73 -8.67
C ARG A 451 -0.56 8.96 -7.90
N PHE A 452 -0.78 8.76 -6.62
CA PHE A 452 -0.85 9.82 -5.62
C PHE A 452 -0.22 9.30 -4.32
N LEU A 453 0.91 9.84 -3.93
CA LEU A 453 1.72 9.43 -2.77
C LEU A 453 1.98 7.90 -2.79
N PHE A 454 1.28 7.16 -1.95
CA PHE A 454 1.44 5.71 -1.76
C PHE A 454 0.53 4.87 -2.67
N ILE A 455 -0.48 5.47 -3.29
CA ILE A 455 -1.45 4.79 -4.14
C ILE A 455 -0.96 4.91 -5.57
N SER A 456 -0.63 3.80 -6.21
CA SER A 456 -0.21 3.81 -7.60
C SER A 456 -0.75 2.61 -8.37
N ALA A 457 -0.98 2.83 -9.67
CA ALA A 457 -1.07 1.77 -10.67
C ALA A 457 0.11 2.01 -11.63
N HIS A 458 1.14 1.21 -11.48
CA HIS A 458 2.36 1.28 -12.29
C HIS A 458 2.34 0.19 -13.37
N PRO A 459 2.75 0.47 -14.61
CA PRO A 459 2.82 -0.54 -15.66
C PRO A 459 3.76 -1.67 -15.27
N LEU A 460 3.39 -2.88 -15.64
CA LEU A 460 4.20 -4.08 -15.42
C LEU A 460 5.18 -4.22 -16.60
N THR A 461 6.40 -3.76 -16.43
CA THR A 461 7.39 -3.70 -17.52
C THR A 461 8.09 -5.04 -17.78
N ASN A 462 8.03 -5.97 -16.82
CA ASN A 462 8.64 -7.29 -16.92
C ASN A 462 7.57 -8.40 -17.01
N VAL A 463 7.73 -9.33 -17.96
CA VAL A 463 6.81 -10.48 -18.14
C VAL A 463 6.67 -11.34 -16.89
N ASN A 464 7.67 -11.38 -16.03
CA ASN A 464 7.65 -12.09 -14.76
C ASN A 464 6.54 -11.58 -13.83
N TRP A 465 6.14 -10.31 -13.94
CA TRP A 465 5.00 -9.76 -13.23
C TRP A 465 3.70 -10.47 -13.54
N LEU A 466 3.51 -10.91 -14.78
CA LEU A 466 2.32 -11.66 -15.16
C LEU A 466 2.23 -12.99 -14.39
N ILE A 467 3.36 -13.68 -14.24
CA ILE A 467 3.44 -14.93 -13.45
C ILE A 467 3.06 -14.65 -11.99
N VAL A 468 3.61 -13.58 -11.42
CA VAL A 468 3.33 -13.15 -10.05
C VAL A 468 1.84 -12.81 -9.89
N VAL A 469 1.28 -11.99 -10.76
CA VAL A 469 -0.15 -11.65 -10.72
C VAL A 469 -1.03 -12.89 -10.78
N LEU A 470 -0.73 -13.84 -11.68
CA LEU A 470 -1.48 -15.09 -11.79
C LEU A 470 -1.39 -15.96 -10.54
N MET A 471 -0.25 -15.95 -9.85
CA MET A 471 -0.04 -16.68 -8.59
C MET A 471 -0.91 -16.13 -7.45
N TYR A 472 -1.02 -14.81 -7.34
CA TYR A 472 -1.79 -14.14 -6.29
C TYR A 472 -3.29 -14.07 -6.59
N LEU A 473 -3.67 -14.09 -7.88
CA LEU A 473 -5.04 -13.85 -8.35
C LEU A 473 -6.10 -14.73 -7.65
N PRO A 474 -5.94 -16.06 -7.49
CA PRO A 474 -6.97 -16.90 -6.89
C PRO A 474 -7.31 -16.50 -5.44
N PHE A 475 -6.30 -16.12 -4.68
CA PHE A 475 -6.44 -15.74 -3.27
C PHE A 475 -7.11 -14.38 -3.11
N PHE A 476 -6.70 -13.39 -3.86
CA PHE A 476 -7.36 -12.10 -3.88
C PHE A 476 -8.78 -12.20 -4.42
N PHE A 477 -9.04 -13.03 -5.43
CA PHE A 477 -10.37 -13.18 -6.01
C PHE A 477 -11.41 -13.66 -4.98
N LEU A 478 -11.02 -14.48 -3.99
CA LEU A 478 -11.91 -14.87 -2.89
C LEU A 478 -12.44 -13.65 -2.13
N PHE A 479 -11.58 -12.66 -1.87
CA PHE A 479 -12.01 -11.41 -1.25
C PHE A 479 -12.95 -10.62 -2.15
N TYR A 480 -12.60 -10.44 -3.42
CA TYR A 480 -13.36 -9.59 -4.34
C TYR A 480 -14.75 -10.15 -4.64
N ILE A 481 -14.88 -11.47 -4.78
CA ILE A 481 -16.19 -12.09 -4.99
C ILE A 481 -17.03 -12.06 -3.70
N GLY A 482 -16.45 -12.39 -2.54
CA GLY A 482 -17.12 -12.30 -1.25
C GLY A 482 -17.62 -10.89 -0.96
N ASN A 483 -16.76 -9.90 -1.21
CA ASN A 483 -17.11 -8.49 -1.07
C ASN A 483 -18.20 -8.05 -2.05
N SER A 484 -18.13 -8.46 -3.32
CA SER A 484 -19.14 -8.12 -4.32
C SER A 484 -20.52 -8.69 -3.94
N ILE A 485 -20.58 -9.90 -3.38
CA ILE A 485 -21.82 -10.48 -2.85
C ILE A 485 -22.33 -9.64 -1.66
N ARG A 486 -21.47 -9.31 -0.71
CA ARG A 486 -21.86 -8.48 0.44
C ARG A 486 -22.39 -7.12 0.00
N VAL A 487 -21.70 -6.43 -0.88
CA VAL A 487 -22.07 -5.10 -1.38
C VAL A 487 -23.42 -5.14 -2.11
N ASN A 488 -23.62 -6.11 -3.00
CA ASN A 488 -24.69 -6.08 -3.99
C ASN A 488 -25.91 -6.95 -3.61
N VAL A 489 -25.70 -7.94 -2.76
CA VAL A 489 -26.79 -8.82 -2.30
C VAL A 489 -27.19 -8.52 -0.86
N THR A 490 -26.23 -8.40 0.08
CA THR A 490 -26.54 -8.19 1.50
C THR A 490 -26.89 -6.72 1.79
N ASN A 491 -26.03 -5.79 1.37
CA ASN A 491 -26.14 -4.37 1.74
C ASN A 491 -27.09 -3.56 0.85
N ARG A 492 -27.69 -4.17 -0.17
CA ARG A 492 -28.70 -3.55 -1.03
C ARG A 492 -30.10 -3.78 -0.42
N VAL A 493 -30.38 -3.06 0.65
CA VAL A 493 -31.60 -3.23 1.47
C VAL A 493 -32.76 -2.39 0.92
N GLU A 494 -33.95 -2.96 0.92
CA GLU A 494 -35.20 -2.25 0.55
C GLU A 494 -35.44 -1.06 1.49
N GLY A 495 -35.80 0.09 0.91
CA GLY A 495 -36.00 1.34 1.65
C GLY A 495 -34.69 2.14 1.89
N TRP A 496 -33.54 1.59 1.55
CA TRP A 496 -32.29 2.36 1.56
C TRP A 496 -32.02 3.02 0.20
N SER A 497 -31.50 4.26 0.24
CA SER A 497 -30.97 4.92 -0.95
C SER A 497 -29.73 4.19 -1.46
N GLU A 498 -29.40 4.37 -2.74
CA GLU A 498 -28.17 3.81 -3.31
C GLU A 498 -26.93 4.38 -2.62
N PHE A 499 -26.95 5.68 -2.29
CA PHE A 499 -25.88 6.33 -1.54
C PHE A 499 -25.66 5.65 -0.18
N LYS A 500 -26.76 5.49 0.63
CA LYS A 500 -26.66 4.85 1.94
C LYS A 500 -26.13 3.42 1.85
N SER A 501 -26.67 2.62 0.92
CA SER A 501 -26.24 1.23 0.72
C SER A 501 -24.76 1.14 0.33
N THR A 502 -24.29 2.03 -0.56
CA THR A 502 -22.90 2.05 -1.03
C THR A 502 -21.98 2.55 0.07
N PHE A 503 -22.33 3.65 0.74
CA PHE A 503 -21.53 4.23 1.82
C PHE A 503 -21.33 3.26 3.00
N ILE A 504 -22.39 2.55 3.43
CA ILE A 504 -22.26 1.50 4.46
C ILE A 504 -21.34 0.37 3.98
N SER A 505 -21.39 0.04 2.68
CA SER A 505 -20.48 -0.96 2.11
C SER A 505 -19.03 -0.48 2.10
N CYS A 506 -18.78 0.79 1.78
CA CYS A 506 -17.46 1.43 1.84
C CYS A 506 -16.90 1.41 3.27
N LEU A 507 -17.71 1.84 4.24
CA LEU A 507 -17.32 1.77 5.66
C LEU A 507 -17.03 0.33 6.10
N GLY A 508 -17.86 -0.63 5.72
CA GLY A 508 -17.68 -2.03 6.10
C GLY A 508 -16.39 -2.66 5.53
N ASN A 509 -15.81 -2.09 4.47
CA ASN A 509 -14.50 -2.52 3.95
C ASN A 509 -13.32 -1.86 4.67
N SER A 510 -13.49 -0.64 5.14
CA SER A 510 -12.38 0.19 5.60
C SER A 510 -12.33 0.38 7.12
N ILE A 511 -13.47 0.28 7.83
CA ILE A 511 -13.55 0.65 9.25
C ILE A 511 -12.64 -0.20 10.15
N GLY A 512 -12.47 -1.50 9.85
CA GLY A 512 -11.55 -2.36 10.61
C GLY A 512 -10.10 -1.95 10.45
N LEU A 513 -9.71 -1.53 9.24
CA LEU A 513 -8.37 -1.04 8.95
C LEU A 513 -8.15 0.37 9.51
N ILE A 514 -9.17 1.23 9.44
CA ILE A 514 -9.14 2.56 10.07
C ILE A 514 -8.93 2.42 11.58
N ALA A 515 -9.57 1.43 12.22
CA ALA A 515 -9.39 1.19 13.65
C ALA A 515 -7.93 0.88 14.00
N ILE A 516 -7.20 0.12 13.17
CA ILE A 516 -5.77 -0.16 13.36
C ILE A 516 -4.96 1.15 13.34
N MET A 517 -5.21 2.00 12.34
CA MET A 517 -4.54 3.31 12.22
C MET A 517 -4.85 4.20 13.43
N VAL A 518 -6.12 4.26 13.84
CA VAL A 518 -6.52 5.04 15.02
C VAL A 518 -5.84 4.54 16.28
N ILE A 519 -5.77 3.23 16.49
CA ILE A 519 -5.07 2.64 17.64
C ILE A 519 -3.58 3.00 17.60
N GLN A 520 -2.92 2.81 16.45
CA GLN A 520 -1.50 3.12 16.28
C GLN A 520 -1.19 4.56 16.69
N TYR A 521 -1.89 5.52 16.09
CA TYR A 521 -1.58 6.94 16.31
C TYR A 521 -2.15 7.51 17.60
N ALA A 522 -3.23 6.95 18.15
CA ALA A 522 -3.72 7.33 19.48
C ALA A 522 -2.74 6.90 20.58
N VAL A 523 -2.19 5.68 20.49
CA VAL A 523 -1.15 5.20 21.40
C VAL A 523 0.11 6.05 21.24
N PHE A 524 0.53 6.30 19.98
CA PHE A 524 1.70 7.11 19.70
C PHE A 524 1.58 8.53 20.28
N ALA A 525 0.44 9.19 20.09
CA ALA A 525 0.18 10.52 20.66
C ALA A 525 0.15 10.53 22.20
N ALA A 526 -0.29 9.43 22.82
CA ALA A 526 -0.42 9.34 24.27
C ALA A 526 0.89 8.94 24.99
N THR A 527 1.75 8.15 24.34
CA THR A 527 2.90 7.49 24.97
C THR A 527 4.25 7.78 24.32
N GLY A 528 4.27 8.42 23.14
CA GLY A 528 5.49 8.58 22.32
C GLY A 528 5.98 7.30 21.65
N THR A 529 5.31 6.16 21.83
CA THR A 529 5.63 4.89 21.20
C THR A 529 4.44 4.35 20.42
N ILE A 530 4.71 3.53 19.39
CA ILE A 530 3.65 2.94 18.56
C ILE A 530 3.02 1.70 19.21
N ALA A 531 1.76 1.42 18.89
CA ALA A 531 1.03 0.26 19.42
C ALA A 531 1.56 -1.08 18.88
N TYR A 532 1.97 -1.11 17.60
CA TYR A 532 2.35 -2.34 16.91
C TYR A 532 3.87 -2.46 16.78
N THR A 533 4.51 -2.78 17.91
CA THR A 533 5.97 -2.97 18.02
C THR A 533 6.40 -4.43 18.04
N GLY A 534 5.45 -5.38 18.06
CA GLY A 534 5.66 -6.79 18.41
C GLY A 534 6.74 -7.52 17.63
N THR A 535 6.93 -7.18 16.35
CA THR A 535 8.11 -7.53 15.57
C THR A 535 8.71 -6.26 14.97
N THR A 536 9.99 -6.30 14.63
CA THR A 536 10.70 -5.13 14.04
C THR A 536 10.09 -4.61 12.74
N THR A 537 9.09 -5.32 12.20
CA THR A 537 8.47 -4.99 10.90
C THR A 537 6.97 -4.72 10.98
N ASP A 538 6.30 -4.87 12.14
CA ASP A 538 4.84 -4.71 12.24
C ASP A 538 4.38 -3.30 11.82
N TRP A 539 5.12 -2.27 12.21
CA TRP A 539 4.84 -0.90 11.82
C TRP A 539 4.84 -0.68 10.29
N LEU A 540 5.65 -1.44 9.54
CA LEU A 540 5.65 -1.38 8.07
C LEU A 540 4.32 -1.89 7.49
N TYR A 541 3.74 -2.94 8.09
CA TYR A 541 2.41 -3.43 7.68
C TYR A 541 1.32 -2.41 8.01
N VAL A 542 1.44 -1.69 9.12
CA VAL A 542 0.51 -0.59 9.44
C VAL A 542 0.66 0.55 8.42
N ASN A 543 1.87 0.88 8.00
CA ASN A 543 2.10 1.92 7.00
C ASN A 543 1.50 1.60 5.61
N ILE A 544 1.34 0.33 5.24
CA ILE A 544 0.59 -0.05 4.02
C ILE A 544 -0.87 0.45 4.06
N LEU A 545 -1.44 0.62 5.25
CA LEU A 545 -2.83 1.05 5.40
C LEU A 545 -3.09 2.45 4.83
N PHE A 546 -2.08 3.31 4.69
CA PHE A 546 -2.22 4.59 3.98
C PHE A 546 -2.70 4.40 2.53
N SER A 547 -2.30 3.31 1.87
CA SER A 547 -2.78 2.95 0.54
C SER A 547 -4.01 2.05 0.59
N LEU A 548 -4.01 1.06 1.47
CA LEU A 548 -5.02 0.01 1.48
C LEU A 548 -6.39 0.53 1.92
N ILE A 549 -6.47 1.45 2.88
CA ILE A 549 -7.73 2.02 3.36
C ILE A 549 -8.50 2.75 2.24
N PRO A 550 -7.89 3.72 1.50
CA PRO A 550 -8.57 4.36 0.38
C PRO A 550 -9.02 3.37 -0.70
N MET A 551 -8.18 2.40 -1.05
CA MET A 551 -8.51 1.36 -2.03
C MET A 551 -9.71 0.52 -1.58
N MET A 552 -9.75 0.10 -0.32
CA MET A 552 -10.86 -0.67 0.25
C MET A 552 -12.13 0.17 0.35
N PHE A 553 -12.02 1.47 0.61
CA PHE A 553 -13.16 2.39 0.68
C PHE A 553 -13.83 2.58 -0.69
N ILE A 554 -13.07 2.74 -1.77
CA ILE A 554 -13.63 2.97 -3.12
C ILE A 554 -14.11 1.70 -3.81
N LEU A 555 -13.60 0.52 -3.46
CA LEU A 555 -13.91 -0.76 -4.07
C LEU A 555 -15.43 -1.05 -4.19
N PRO A 556 -16.28 -0.86 -3.16
CA PRO A 556 -17.72 -1.10 -3.27
C PRO A 556 -18.42 -0.20 -4.29
N ILE A 557 -17.91 0.99 -4.56
CA ILE A 557 -18.47 1.92 -5.56
C ILE A 557 -18.43 1.27 -6.94
N TYR A 558 -17.27 0.71 -7.32
CA TYR A 558 -17.08 0.06 -8.61
C TYR A 558 -17.84 -1.26 -8.71
N GLN A 559 -17.83 -2.06 -7.65
CA GLN A 559 -18.60 -3.29 -7.62
C GLN A 559 -20.10 -3.02 -7.76
N ARG A 560 -20.62 -1.97 -7.12
CA ARG A 560 -22.01 -1.51 -7.27
C ARG A 560 -22.27 -0.96 -8.67
N PHE A 561 -21.36 -0.20 -9.24
CA PHE A 561 -21.47 0.34 -10.59
C PHE A 561 -21.67 -0.76 -11.64
N PHE A 562 -20.84 -1.80 -11.61
CA PHE A 562 -20.97 -2.92 -12.55
C PHE A 562 -22.19 -3.79 -12.27
N PHE A 563 -22.52 -4.00 -11.00
CA PHE A 563 -23.74 -4.73 -10.63
C PHE A 563 -25.01 -4.04 -11.15
N ASN A 564 -25.10 -2.73 -10.99
CA ASN A 564 -26.27 -1.98 -11.46
C ASN A 564 -26.43 -2.04 -13.01
N ARG A 565 -25.39 -2.40 -13.74
CA ARG A 565 -25.45 -2.57 -15.20
C ARG A 565 -25.66 -4.01 -15.65
N THR A 566 -25.15 -4.96 -14.91
CA THR A 566 -25.18 -6.38 -15.32
C THR A 566 -26.19 -7.21 -14.54
N GLY A 567 -26.70 -6.75 -13.41
CA GLY A 567 -27.52 -7.55 -12.50
C GLY A 567 -26.77 -8.70 -11.82
N LYS A 568 -25.44 -8.81 -12.02
CA LYS A 568 -24.60 -9.90 -11.53
C LYS A 568 -23.39 -9.37 -10.77
N VAL A 569 -22.94 -10.13 -9.75
CA VAL A 569 -21.80 -9.75 -8.88
C VAL A 569 -20.42 -9.91 -9.56
N TRP A 570 -20.35 -10.69 -10.64
CA TRP A 570 -19.12 -11.22 -11.18
C TRP A 570 -18.24 -10.19 -11.88
N LEU A 571 -18.80 -9.33 -12.75
CA LEU A 571 -17.99 -8.37 -13.50
C LEU A 571 -17.27 -7.38 -12.59
N GLY A 572 -17.98 -6.85 -11.57
CA GLY A 572 -17.38 -5.99 -10.58
C GLY A 572 -16.28 -6.68 -9.78
N ALA A 573 -16.46 -7.97 -9.44
CA ALA A 573 -15.43 -8.74 -8.76
C ALA A 573 -14.18 -8.93 -9.62
N VAL A 574 -14.34 -9.34 -10.90
CA VAL A 574 -13.21 -9.58 -11.82
C VAL A 574 -12.45 -8.29 -12.12
N VAL A 575 -13.13 -7.21 -12.52
CA VAL A 575 -12.47 -5.95 -12.90
C VAL A 575 -11.73 -5.35 -11.70
N CYS A 576 -12.40 -5.27 -10.54
CA CYS A 576 -11.76 -4.74 -9.35
C CYS A 576 -10.58 -5.61 -8.90
N CYS A 577 -10.70 -6.95 -8.98
CA CYS A 577 -9.59 -7.83 -8.64
C CYS A 577 -8.36 -7.55 -9.52
N LEU A 578 -8.52 -7.45 -10.83
CA LEU A 578 -7.41 -7.23 -11.77
C LEU A 578 -6.74 -5.87 -11.56
N ILE A 579 -7.52 -4.79 -11.40
CA ILE A 579 -6.97 -3.44 -11.23
C ILE A 579 -6.30 -3.28 -9.86
N PHE A 580 -6.95 -3.71 -8.79
CA PHE A 580 -6.40 -3.53 -7.45
C PHE A 580 -5.26 -4.50 -7.15
N ILE A 581 -5.21 -5.69 -7.74
CA ILE A 581 -4.05 -6.57 -7.63
C ILE A 581 -2.84 -5.95 -8.37
N MET A 582 -3.04 -5.34 -9.55
CA MET A 582 -1.99 -4.57 -10.21
C MET A 582 -1.45 -3.49 -9.26
N MET A 583 -2.31 -2.67 -8.66
CA MET A 583 -1.91 -1.62 -7.73
C MET A 583 -1.20 -2.15 -6.48
N THR A 584 -1.57 -3.35 -6.01
CA THR A 584 -0.96 -3.97 -4.83
C THR A 584 0.40 -4.58 -5.15
N THR A 585 0.62 -5.04 -6.37
CA THR A 585 1.82 -5.81 -6.75
C THR A 585 2.86 -4.99 -7.51
N SER A 586 2.47 -3.93 -8.21
CA SER A 586 3.36 -3.22 -9.15
C SER A 586 4.45 -2.38 -8.50
N ALA A 587 4.24 -1.87 -7.29
CA ALA A 587 5.18 -0.99 -6.61
C ALA A 587 5.80 -1.65 -5.36
N THR A 588 5.95 -2.97 -5.36
CA THR A 588 6.44 -3.72 -4.20
C THR A 588 7.74 -4.46 -4.50
N VAL A 589 8.42 -4.90 -3.44
CA VAL A 589 9.62 -5.73 -3.56
C VAL A 589 9.25 -7.10 -4.10
N MET A 590 10.01 -7.57 -5.10
CA MET A 590 9.77 -8.83 -5.78
C MET A 590 11.07 -9.63 -5.94
N TYR A 591 11.28 -10.60 -5.07
CA TYR A 591 12.49 -11.42 -5.05
C TYR A 591 12.45 -12.59 -6.05
N ILE A 592 12.29 -12.30 -7.34
CA ILE A 592 12.36 -13.33 -8.39
C ILE A 592 13.83 -13.64 -8.71
N PRO A 593 14.17 -14.92 -8.90
CA PRO A 593 15.51 -15.32 -9.34
C PRO A 593 15.89 -14.64 -10.67
N VAL A 594 17.11 -14.15 -10.72
CA VAL A 594 17.71 -13.68 -11.99
C VAL A 594 18.12 -14.92 -12.78
N THR A 595 17.54 -15.08 -13.95
CA THR A 595 17.83 -16.21 -14.87
C THR A 595 18.93 -15.84 -15.86
#